data_ba5d98c83cd5b091a8cf6ceb17858517
#
_entry.id   ba5d98c83cd5b091a8cf6ceb17858517
#
_cell.length_a   1.000
_cell.length_b   1.000
_cell.length_c   1.000
_cell.angle_alpha   90.00
_cell.angle_beta   90.00
_cell.angle_gamma   90.00
#
_symmetry.space_group_name_H-M   'P 1'
#
loop_
_entity.id
_entity.type
_entity.pdbx_description
1 polymer ?
#
loop_
_entity_poly.entity_id
_entity_poly.type
_entity_poly.pdbx_seq_one_letter_code
_entity_poly.pdbx_strand_id
1 'polypeptide(L)'
;MEMAGSEVLADPAFTVPAVAQAATGVGWIRCMVARFCEGDAHARRRALTERVIAQIGCPRPLSSPTATLLDAMGLAPGLEPDVAAVALAYQPHTPVPPEADAAADRLVAACGGRTEEAAARVCVLVQAHAATLALIARLEAGDGAPAVPATRRITPDGREIAVDLAGAPFGAGPHACPGQALALHLAGAGISERGGRVRPADDGRPDRSGVWV
;
A
#
# COMPACT_ATOMS: atom_id res chain seq x y z
N MET A 1 -8.68 -10.83 -19.34
CA MET A 1 -8.17 -11.54 -18.14
C MET A 1 -9.37 -11.95 -17.32
N GLU A 2 -9.44 -13.22 -16.93
CA GLU A 2 -10.52 -13.78 -16.11
C GLU A 2 -10.54 -13.09 -14.73
N MET A 3 -11.73 -12.88 -14.18
CA MET A 3 -11.92 -12.24 -12.86
C MET A 3 -12.48 -13.29 -11.88
N ALA A 4 -11.87 -13.38 -10.69
CA ALA A 4 -12.33 -14.20 -9.57
C ALA A 4 -12.72 -13.33 -8.38
N GLY A 5 -13.51 -13.86 -7.45
CA GLY A 5 -13.83 -13.20 -6.20
C GLY A 5 -12.69 -13.27 -5.17
N SER A 6 -12.84 -12.55 -4.08
CA SER A 6 -11.79 -12.43 -3.04
C SER A 6 -11.58 -13.72 -2.22
N GLU A 7 -12.44 -14.72 -2.32
CA GLU A 7 -12.34 -16.01 -1.62
C GLU A 7 -11.05 -16.76 -1.96
N VAL A 8 -10.53 -16.61 -3.19
CA VAL A 8 -9.28 -17.27 -3.63
C VAL A 8 -8.02 -16.69 -2.95
N LEU A 9 -8.11 -15.55 -2.28
CA LEU A 9 -6.94 -14.91 -1.64
C LEU A 9 -6.40 -15.69 -0.43
N ALA A 10 -7.24 -16.49 0.19
CA ALA A 10 -6.88 -17.36 1.33
C ALA A 10 -6.57 -18.81 0.92
N ASP A 11 -6.82 -19.18 -0.34
CA ASP A 11 -6.55 -20.52 -0.86
C ASP A 11 -5.06 -20.63 -1.23
N PRO A 12 -4.28 -21.53 -0.59
CA PRO A 12 -2.86 -21.70 -0.88
C PRO A 12 -2.55 -22.25 -2.27
N ALA A 13 -3.55 -22.74 -3.00
CA ALA A 13 -3.39 -23.20 -4.38
C ALA A 13 -3.23 -22.02 -5.36
N PHE A 14 -3.64 -20.79 -4.96
CA PHE A 14 -3.50 -19.59 -5.76
C PHE A 14 -2.31 -18.77 -5.29
N THR A 15 -1.27 -18.69 -6.10
CA THR A 15 -0.01 -18.03 -5.77
C THR A 15 0.10 -16.61 -6.35
N VAL A 16 1.05 -15.82 -5.88
CA VAL A 16 1.36 -14.52 -6.50
C VAL A 16 2.17 -14.72 -7.79
N PRO A 17 2.00 -13.83 -8.80
CA PRO A 17 2.84 -13.88 -10.00
C PRO A 17 4.33 -13.77 -9.65
N ALA A 18 5.14 -14.67 -10.19
CA ALA A 18 6.58 -14.64 -10.05
C ALA A 18 7.18 -13.40 -10.74
N VAL A 19 8.26 -12.87 -10.18
CA VAL A 19 9.02 -11.76 -10.75
C VAL A 19 10.39 -12.21 -11.23
N ALA A 20 10.87 -11.60 -12.32
CA ALA A 20 12.20 -11.85 -12.84
C ALA A 20 13.27 -11.40 -11.84
N GLN A 21 14.36 -12.17 -11.73
CA GLN A 21 15.49 -11.81 -10.90
C GLN A 21 16.21 -10.59 -11.47
N ALA A 22 16.56 -9.65 -10.60
CA ALA A 22 17.27 -8.43 -10.96
C ALA A 22 18.22 -8.01 -9.84
N ALA A 23 19.35 -7.42 -10.22
CA ALA A 23 20.39 -6.99 -9.28
C ALA A 23 20.24 -5.53 -8.83
N THR A 24 19.45 -4.72 -9.55
CA THR A 24 19.32 -3.27 -9.34
C THR A 24 17.91 -2.79 -9.64
N GLY A 25 17.63 -1.53 -9.34
CA GLY A 25 16.44 -0.82 -9.73
C GLY A 25 15.13 -1.38 -9.15
N VAL A 26 14.03 -1.10 -9.82
CA VAL A 26 12.69 -1.58 -9.45
C VAL A 26 12.61 -3.10 -9.44
N GLY A 27 13.29 -3.75 -10.38
CA GLY A 27 13.37 -5.21 -10.46
C GLY A 27 13.94 -5.83 -9.18
N TRP A 28 15.02 -5.28 -8.64
CA TRP A 28 15.60 -5.74 -7.38
C TRP A 28 14.60 -5.59 -6.22
N ILE A 29 13.91 -4.44 -6.12
CA ILE A 29 12.90 -4.24 -5.08
C ILE A 29 11.82 -5.31 -5.18
N ARG A 30 11.28 -5.57 -6.40
CA ARG A 30 10.27 -6.61 -6.62
C ARG A 30 10.74 -7.98 -6.14
N CYS A 31 12.01 -8.34 -6.38
CA CYS A 31 12.58 -9.61 -5.94
C CYS A 31 12.72 -9.73 -4.42
N MET A 32 12.85 -8.62 -3.70
CA MET A 32 13.23 -8.60 -2.27
C MET A 32 12.07 -8.31 -1.33
N VAL A 33 10.83 -8.14 -1.82
CA VAL A 33 9.65 -7.84 -1.01
C VAL A 33 8.73 -9.04 -0.85
N ALA A 34 7.91 -9.05 0.22
CA ALA A 34 6.95 -10.11 0.49
C ALA A 34 5.86 -10.25 -0.58
N ARG A 35 5.48 -9.14 -1.24
CA ARG A 35 4.37 -9.08 -2.19
C ARG A 35 4.48 -10.06 -3.36
N PHE A 36 5.69 -10.43 -3.78
CA PHE A 36 5.95 -11.19 -5.00
C PHE A 36 6.68 -12.52 -4.73
N CYS A 37 6.54 -13.07 -3.54
CA CYS A 37 7.12 -14.37 -3.20
C CYS A 37 6.19 -15.16 -2.28
N GLU A 38 6.44 -16.46 -2.16
CA GLU A 38 5.69 -17.41 -1.36
C GLU A 38 6.58 -18.11 -0.31
N GLY A 39 5.97 -18.90 0.55
CA GLY A 39 6.66 -19.78 1.51
C GLY A 39 7.54 -19.03 2.51
N ASP A 40 8.69 -19.59 2.86
CA ASP A 40 9.60 -19.05 3.89
C ASP A 40 10.14 -17.66 3.53
N ALA A 41 10.37 -17.39 2.24
CA ALA A 41 10.78 -16.07 1.78
C ALA A 41 9.70 -15.02 2.03
N HIS A 42 8.44 -15.35 1.75
CA HIS A 42 7.31 -14.49 2.07
C HIS A 42 7.21 -14.25 3.58
N ALA A 43 7.22 -15.30 4.39
CA ALA A 43 7.07 -15.19 5.85
C ALA A 43 8.16 -14.28 6.46
N ARG A 44 9.44 -14.49 6.08
CA ARG A 44 10.55 -13.68 6.56
C ARG A 44 10.43 -12.21 6.14
N ARG A 45 10.16 -11.92 4.87
CA ARG A 45 10.03 -10.55 4.35
C ARG A 45 8.78 -9.86 4.85
N ARG A 46 7.71 -10.62 5.05
CA ARG A 46 6.49 -10.14 5.69
C ARG A 46 6.76 -9.65 7.11
N ALA A 47 7.47 -10.44 7.92
CA ALA A 47 7.85 -10.05 9.28
C ALA A 47 8.72 -8.77 9.31
N LEU A 48 9.62 -8.58 8.32
CA LEU A 48 10.38 -7.33 8.18
C LEU A 48 9.46 -6.14 7.88
N THR A 49 8.52 -6.29 6.96
CA THR A 49 7.56 -5.24 6.60
C THR A 49 6.68 -4.85 7.82
N GLU A 50 6.19 -5.82 8.55
CA GLU A 50 5.39 -5.61 9.78
C GLU A 50 6.20 -4.90 10.87
N ARG A 51 7.48 -5.22 11.02
CA ARG A 51 8.39 -4.53 11.93
C ARG A 51 8.59 -3.06 11.54
N VAL A 52 8.77 -2.77 10.27
CA VAL A 52 8.87 -1.38 9.77
C VAL A 52 7.57 -0.62 10.09
N ILE A 53 6.41 -1.20 9.83
CA ILE A 53 5.12 -0.59 10.13
C ILE A 53 4.96 -0.35 11.64
N ALA A 54 5.34 -1.31 12.48
CA ALA A 54 5.30 -1.16 13.93
C ALA A 54 6.21 -0.04 14.45
N GLN A 55 7.39 0.17 13.83
CA GLN A 55 8.30 1.27 14.15
C GLN A 55 7.75 2.64 13.74
N ILE A 56 7.02 2.72 12.63
CA ILE A 56 6.31 3.94 12.20
C ILE A 56 5.21 4.31 13.21
N GLY A 57 4.46 3.33 13.70
CA GLY A 57 3.37 3.52 14.66
C GLY A 57 2.25 4.42 14.13
N CYS A 58 1.91 5.46 14.90
CA CYS A 58 0.93 6.49 14.54
C CYS A 58 1.65 7.81 14.28
N PRO A 59 2.19 8.05 13.09
CA PRO A 59 3.00 9.21 12.79
C PRO A 59 2.15 10.48 12.77
N ARG A 60 2.77 11.61 13.13
CA ARG A 60 2.14 12.93 12.98
C ARG A 60 1.96 13.22 11.48
N PRO A 61 0.75 13.58 11.02
CA PRO A 61 0.50 13.91 9.62
C PRO A 61 1.33 15.12 9.15
N LEU A 62 1.78 15.06 7.90
CA LEU A 62 2.42 16.15 7.16
C LEU A 62 1.62 16.43 5.89
N SER A 63 2.18 17.24 4.98
CA SER A 63 1.55 17.69 3.73
C SER A 63 1.06 16.57 2.81
N SER A 64 1.64 15.38 2.92
CA SER A 64 1.19 14.18 2.18
C SER A 64 1.43 12.91 3.01
N PRO A 65 0.73 11.81 2.70
CA PRO A 65 1.01 10.50 3.30
C PRO A 65 2.48 10.07 3.11
N THR A 66 3.06 10.36 1.96
CA THR A 66 4.45 10.00 1.65
C THR A 66 5.43 10.84 2.46
N ALA A 67 5.22 12.16 2.56
CA ALA A 67 6.03 13.03 3.43
C ALA A 67 5.97 12.56 4.88
N THR A 68 4.78 12.20 5.36
CA THR A 68 4.57 11.64 6.70
C THR A 68 5.39 10.36 6.93
N LEU A 69 5.39 9.45 5.98
CA LEU A 69 6.14 8.19 6.07
C LEU A 69 7.66 8.40 5.98
N LEU A 70 8.13 9.30 5.11
CA LEU A 70 9.54 9.65 5.01
C LEU A 70 10.06 10.22 6.34
N ASP A 71 9.33 11.16 6.93
CA ASP A 71 9.66 11.75 8.23
C ASP A 71 9.68 10.69 9.34
N ALA A 72 8.64 9.86 9.44
CA ALA A 72 8.56 8.79 10.44
C ALA A 72 9.68 7.74 10.31
N MET A 73 10.25 7.58 9.12
CA MET A 73 11.40 6.71 8.87
C MET A 73 12.76 7.42 9.00
N GLY A 74 12.78 8.72 9.31
CA GLY A 74 14.00 9.52 9.37
C GLY A 74 14.68 9.71 8.01
N LEU A 75 13.90 9.75 6.93
CA LEU A 75 14.36 9.90 5.55
C LEU A 75 14.17 11.33 5.05
N ALA A 76 15.00 11.76 4.10
CA ALA A 76 14.93 13.09 3.54
C ALA A 76 13.60 13.32 2.77
N PRO A 77 12.92 14.46 2.95
CA PRO A 77 11.66 14.76 2.25
C PRO A 77 11.83 14.87 0.74
N GLY A 78 13.03 15.20 0.25
CA GLY A 78 13.35 15.24 -1.19
C GLY A 78 13.24 13.91 -1.92
N LEU A 79 13.01 12.80 -1.22
CA LEU A 79 12.78 11.47 -1.81
C LEU A 79 11.33 11.23 -2.24
N GLU A 80 10.40 12.14 -1.97
CA GLU A 80 8.98 11.96 -2.36
C GLU A 80 8.80 11.77 -3.88
N PRO A 81 9.49 12.51 -4.78
CA PRO A 81 9.42 12.23 -6.22
C PRO A 81 9.95 10.85 -6.61
N ASP A 82 10.98 10.35 -5.92
CA ASP A 82 11.52 9.01 -6.17
C ASP A 82 10.51 7.93 -5.78
N VAL A 83 9.84 8.10 -4.63
CA VAL A 83 8.74 7.19 -4.21
C VAL A 83 7.64 7.16 -5.26
N ALA A 84 7.22 8.33 -5.77
CA ALA A 84 6.19 8.43 -6.80
C ALA A 84 6.60 7.72 -8.10
N ALA A 85 7.83 7.96 -8.58
CA ALA A 85 8.36 7.34 -9.80
C ALA A 85 8.41 5.81 -9.69
N VAL A 86 8.90 5.28 -8.56
CA VAL A 86 8.93 3.83 -8.33
C VAL A 86 7.52 3.26 -8.17
N ALA A 87 6.59 3.96 -7.52
CA ALA A 87 5.21 3.50 -7.35
C ALA A 87 4.49 3.29 -8.68
N LEU A 88 4.70 4.17 -9.66
CA LEU A 88 4.15 4.04 -11.02
C LEU A 88 4.69 2.81 -11.76
N ALA A 89 5.95 2.45 -11.52
CA ALA A 89 6.62 1.32 -12.17
C ALA A 89 6.57 0.02 -11.33
N TYR A 90 5.95 0.03 -10.15
CA TYR A 90 6.13 -1.05 -9.16
C TYR A 90 5.47 -2.39 -9.54
N GLN A 91 4.37 -2.36 -10.28
CA GLN A 91 3.65 -3.59 -10.64
C GLN A 91 4.43 -4.40 -11.70
N PRO A 92 4.49 -5.74 -11.62
CA PRO A 92 5.30 -6.55 -12.54
C PRO A 92 4.96 -6.38 -14.02
N HIS A 93 3.72 -6.04 -14.32
CA HIS A 93 3.22 -5.83 -15.69
C HIS A 93 3.39 -4.38 -16.18
N THR A 94 3.94 -3.50 -15.35
CA THR A 94 4.18 -2.09 -15.71
C THR A 94 5.59 -1.96 -16.27
N PRO A 95 5.77 -1.24 -17.40
CA PRO A 95 7.09 -0.89 -17.90
C PRO A 95 7.91 -0.14 -16.85
N VAL A 96 9.21 -0.38 -16.82
CA VAL A 96 10.13 0.30 -15.92
C VAL A 96 11.00 1.24 -16.73
N PRO A 97 10.71 2.54 -16.70
CA PRO A 97 11.58 3.52 -17.37
C PRO A 97 12.88 3.73 -16.58
N PRO A 98 13.99 4.13 -17.24
CA PRO A 98 15.30 4.28 -16.61
C PRO A 98 15.31 5.21 -15.40
N GLU A 99 14.49 6.26 -15.40
CA GLU A 99 14.34 7.18 -14.27
C GLU A 99 13.73 6.51 -13.02
N ALA A 100 12.82 5.54 -13.21
CA ALA A 100 12.26 4.76 -12.09
C ALA A 100 13.30 3.80 -11.50
N ASP A 101 14.15 3.18 -12.33
CA ASP A 101 15.26 2.36 -11.85
C ASP A 101 16.27 3.20 -11.06
N ALA A 102 16.65 4.38 -11.57
CA ALA A 102 17.54 5.30 -10.86
C ALA A 102 16.92 5.79 -9.53
N ALA A 103 15.62 6.09 -9.50
CA ALA A 103 14.87 6.45 -8.30
C ALA A 103 14.87 5.30 -7.28
N ALA A 104 14.65 4.07 -7.75
CA ALA A 104 14.70 2.88 -6.91
C ALA A 104 16.06 2.69 -6.25
N ASP A 105 17.15 2.85 -6.98
CA ASP A 105 18.50 2.74 -6.44
C ASP A 105 18.80 3.85 -5.40
N ARG A 106 18.30 5.09 -5.61
CA ARG A 106 18.41 6.15 -4.59
C ARG A 106 17.62 5.83 -3.32
N LEU A 107 16.38 5.34 -3.44
CA LEU A 107 15.58 4.91 -2.29
C LEU A 107 16.25 3.78 -1.51
N VAL A 108 16.76 2.78 -2.22
CA VAL A 108 17.48 1.65 -1.61
C VAL A 108 18.72 2.15 -0.86
N ALA A 109 19.51 3.04 -1.45
CA ALA A 109 20.68 3.63 -0.80
C ALA A 109 20.28 4.42 0.47
N ALA A 110 19.22 5.25 0.40
CA ALA A 110 18.71 6.02 1.54
C ALA A 110 18.16 5.13 2.67
N CYS A 111 17.62 3.95 2.31
CA CYS A 111 17.08 3.00 3.28
C CYS A 111 18.13 2.07 3.90
N GLY A 112 19.42 2.19 3.56
CA GLY A 112 20.51 1.41 4.15
C GLY A 112 21.16 0.40 3.21
N GLY A 113 20.95 0.52 1.89
CA GLY A 113 21.58 -0.32 0.88
C GLY A 113 20.77 -1.56 0.52
N ARG A 114 21.39 -2.52 -0.20
CA ARG A 114 20.70 -3.71 -0.75
C ARG A 114 20.54 -4.82 0.29
N THR A 115 19.63 -4.62 1.24
CA THR A 115 19.24 -5.60 2.26
C THR A 115 17.73 -5.87 2.22
N GLU A 116 17.25 -6.98 2.79
CA GLU A 116 15.81 -7.24 2.91
C GLU A 116 15.11 -6.20 3.79
N GLU A 117 15.79 -5.64 4.79
CA GLU A 117 15.29 -4.55 5.63
C GLU A 117 15.07 -3.26 4.83
N ALA A 118 16.05 -2.88 4.00
CA ALA A 118 15.90 -1.73 3.11
C ALA A 118 14.77 -1.94 2.10
N ALA A 119 14.66 -3.13 1.53
CA ALA A 119 13.55 -3.48 0.63
C ALA A 119 12.20 -3.38 1.33
N ALA A 120 12.08 -3.80 2.61
CA ALA A 120 10.85 -3.66 3.39
C ALA A 120 10.48 -2.18 3.62
N ARG A 121 11.46 -1.31 3.90
CA ARG A 121 11.23 0.15 4.03
C ARG A 121 10.76 0.77 2.72
N VAL A 122 11.43 0.49 1.62
CA VAL A 122 11.04 0.95 0.28
C VAL A 122 9.65 0.42 -0.09
N CYS A 123 9.36 -0.85 0.22
CA CYS A 123 8.06 -1.48 -0.01
C CYS A 123 6.93 -0.72 0.69
N VAL A 124 7.09 -0.35 1.95
CA VAL A 124 6.07 0.42 2.70
C VAL A 124 5.85 1.78 2.04
N LEU A 125 6.91 2.52 1.70
CA LEU A 125 6.81 3.83 1.05
C LEU A 125 6.05 3.74 -0.29
N VAL A 126 6.48 2.85 -1.16
CA VAL A 126 5.99 2.73 -2.54
C VAL A 126 4.54 2.22 -2.58
N GLN A 127 4.20 1.21 -1.80
CA GLN A 127 2.84 0.68 -1.78
C GLN A 127 1.85 1.64 -1.08
N ALA A 128 2.27 2.31 -0.01
CA ALA A 128 1.43 3.27 0.66
C ALA A 128 1.18 4.53 -0.20
N HIS A 129 2.13 4.96 -1.03
CA HIS A 129 2.02 6.18 -1.84
C HIS A 129 0.72 6.20 -2.64
N ALA A 130 0.59 5.34 -3.64
CA ALA A 130 -0.57 5.34 -4.55
C ALA A 130 -1.85 4.85 -3.86
N ALA A 131 -1.76 3.80 -3.03
CA ALA A 131 -2.93 3.21 -2.40
C ALA A 131 -3.56 4.14 -1.35
N THR A 132 -2.76 4.87 -0.57
CA THR A 132 -3.31 5.81 0.42
C THR A 132 -3.91 7.05 -0.25
N LEU A 133 -3.28 7.58 -1.32
CA LEU A 133 -3.87 8.68 -2.09
C LEU A 133 -5.21 8.28 -2.72
N ALA A 134 -5.31 7.08 -3.28
CA ALA A 134 -6.57 6.55 -3.80
C ALA A 134 -7.61 6.36 -2.70
N LEU A 135 -7.21 5.89 -1.51
CA LEU A 135 -8.10 5.75 -0.35
C LEU A 135 -8.67 7.10 0.10
N ILE A 136 -7.82 8.12 0.21
CA ILE A 136 -8.24 9.49 0.54
C ILE A 136 -9.29 9.99 -0.48
N ALA A 137 -8.98 9.88 -1.77
CA ALA A 137 -9.88 10.34 -2.83
C ALA A 137 -11.26 9.67 -2.78
N ARG A 138 -11.30 8.36 -2.49
CA ARG A 138 -12.56 7.62 -2.36
C ARG A 138 -13.35 8.03 -1.11
N LEU A 139 -12.68 8.19 0.02
CA LEU A 139 -13.32 8.64 1.24
C LEU A 139 -13.89 10.06 1.10
N GLU A 140 -13.16 10.97 0.44
CA GLU A 140 -13.63 12.33 0.13
C GLU A 140 -14.85 12.33 -0.80
N ALA A 141 -14.90 11.39 -1.74
CA ALA A 141 -16.04 11.22 -2.66
C ALA A 141 -17.24 10.49 -2.02
N GLY A 142 -17.08 9.93 -0.81
CA GLY A 142 -18.10 9.05 -0.22
C GLY A 142 -18.27 7.73 -0.98
N ASP A 143 -17.26 7.33 -1.74
CA ASP A 143 -17.25 6.11 -2.55
C ASP A 143 -16.72 4.93 -1.72
N GLY A 144 -17.57 3.92 -1.50
CA GLY A 144 -17.21 2.70 -0.76
C GLY A 144 -16.38 1.69 -1.54
N ALA A 145 -16.02 1.97 -2.80
CA ALA A 145 -15.19 1.05 -3.58
C ALA A 145 -13.74 0.97 -3.02
N PRO A 146 -13.05 -0.18 -3.17
CA PRO A 146 -11.69 -0.34 -2.67
C PRO A 146 -10.70 0.60 -3.38
N ALA A 147 -9.72 1.13 -2.63
CA ALA A 147 -8.66 1.97 -3.18
C ALA A 147 -7.83 1.23 -4.25
N VAL A 148 -7.65 -0.06 -4.06
CA VAL A 148 -7.06 -0.99 -5.04
C VAL A 148 -8.18 -1.92 -5.50
N PRO A 149 -8.67 -1.82 -6.74
CA PRO A 149 -9.87 -2.55 -7.16
C PRO A 149 -9.61 -4.05 -7.37
N ALA A 150 -8.42 -4.44 -7.75
CA ALA A 150 -8.08 -5.83 -8.01
C ALA A 150 -6.61 -6.13 -7.72
N THR A 151 -6.32 -7.41 -7.50
CA THR A 151 -4.96 -7.96 -7.46
C THR A 151 -4.84 -9.13 -8.45
N ARG A 152 -3.64 -9.73 -8.56
CA ARG A 152 -3.40 -10.83 -9.48
C ARG A 152 -3.01 -12.10 -8.74
N ARG A 153 -3.43 -13.24 -9.25
CA ARG A 153 -3.04 -14.57 -8.78
C ARG A 153 -2.76 -15.48 -9.96
N ILE A 154 -1.94 -16.49 -9.69
CA ILE A 154 -1.73 -17.62 -10.56
C ILE A 154 -2.59 -18.78 -10.04
N THR A 155 -3.41 -19.33 -10.92
CA THR A 155 -4.26 -20.48 -10.63
C THR A 155 -3.42 -21.76 -10.51
N PRO A 156 -3.97 -22.87 -9.96
CA PRO A 156 -3.26 -24.16 -9.88
C PRO A 156 -2.81 -24.73 -11.24
N ASP A 157 -3.50 -24.36 -12.31
CA ASP A 157 -3.15 -24.74 -13.69
C ASP A 157 -2.22 -23.73 -14.40
N GLY A 158 -1.68 -22.75 -13.66
CA GLY A 158 -0.65 -21.81 -14.11
C GLY A 158 -1.16 -20.59 -14.89
N ARG A 159 -2.47 -20.33 -14.93
CA ARG A 159 -3.05 -19.15 -15.59
C ARG A 159 -3.03 -17.93 -14.66
N GLU A 160 -2.77 -16.76 -15.22
CA GLU A 160 -2.92 -15.50 -14.47
C GLU A 160 -4.37 -15.00 -14.52
N ILE A 161 -4.93 -14.70 -13.34
CA ILE A 161 -6.28 -14.15 -13.17
C ILE A 161 -6.22 -12.83 -12.38
N ALA A 162 -7.23 -11.98 -12.56
CA ALA A 162 -7.50 -10.86 -11.66
C ALA A 162 -8.42 -11.33 -10.53
N VAL A 163 -8.21 -10.81 -9.33
CA VAL A 163 -9.07 -11.06 -8.17
C VAL A 163 -9.66 -9.75 -7.72
N ASP A 164 -10.99 -9.67 -7.71
CA ASP A 164 -11.73 -8.49 -7.25
C ASP A 164 -11.55 -8.30 -5.73
N LEU A 165 -11.24 -7.08 -5.32
CA LEU A 165 -11.06 -6.71 -3.92
C LEU A 165 -12.27 -5.99 -3.31
N ALA A 166 -13.42 -5.92 -3.99
CA ALA A 166 -14.62 -5.29 -3.44
C ALA A 166 -15.05 -5.93 -2.10
N GLY A 167 -14.96 -7.27 -1.98
CA GLY A 167 -15.27 -8.02 -0.76
C GLY A 167 -14.14 -8.06 0.27
N ALA A 168 -12.92 -7.63 -0.09
CA ALA A 168 -11.73 -7.63 0.76
C ALA A 168 -10.80 -6.46 0.39
N PRO A 169 -11.15 -5.20 0.74
CA PRO A 169 -10.45 -4.00 0.27
C PRO A 169 -8.96 -3.95 0.61
N PHE A 170 -8.53 -4.68 1.63
CA PHE A 170 -7.13 -4.81 2.05
C PHE A 170 -6.56 -6.21 1.78
N GLY A 171 -7.24 -7.00 0.92
CA GLY A 171 -6.88 -8.38 0.66
C GLY A 171 -7.24 -9.32 1.82
N ALA A 172 -6.95 -10.61 1.63
CA ALA A 172 -7.15 -11.65 2.64
C ALA A 172 -6.00 -12.68 2.58
N GLY A 173 -5.97 -13.59 3.56
CA GLY A 173 -4.97 -14.66 3.64
C GLY A 173 -3.54 -14.15 3.90
N PRO A 174 -2.52 -14.92 3.53
CA PRO A 174 -1.12 -14.60 3.81
C PRO A 174 -0.65 -13.25 3.25
N HIS A 175 -1.22 -12.84 2.10
CA HIS A 175 -0.91 -11.58 1.42
C HIS A 175 -1.87 -10.42 1.77
N ALA A 176 -2.68 -10.52 2.83
CA ALA A 176 -3.46 -9.39 3.33
C ALA A 176 -2.55 -8.20 3.65
N CYS A 177 -3.04 -6.99 3.47
CA CYS A 177 -2.25 -5.77 3.70
C CYS A 177 -1.83 -5.66 5.19
N PRO A 178 -0.52 -5.65 5.51
CA PRO A 178 -0.06 -5.48 6.89
C PRO A 178 -0.25 -4.06 7.41
N GLY A 179 -0.40 -3.10 6.50
CA GLY A 179 -0.48 -1.68 6.81
C GLY A 179 -1.91 -1.12 6.82
N GLN A 180 -2.95 -1.95 6.95
CA GLN A 180 -4.34 -1.47 6.92
C GLN A 180 -4.60 -0.36 7.95
N ALA A 181 -4.21 -0.56 9.21
CA ALA A 181 -4.39 0.43 10.26
C ALA A 181 -3.63 1.73 9.97
N LEU A 182 -2.38 1.62 9.51
CA LEU A 182 -1.56 2.76 9.11
C LEU A 182 -2.18 3.52 7.92
N ALA A 183 -2.67 2.81 6.89
CA ALA A 183 -3.32 3.42 5.73
C ALA A 183 -4.59 4.20 6.13
N LEU A 184 -5.42 3.65 7.01
CA LEU A 184 -6.62 4.32 7.54
C LEU A 184 -6.26 5.53 8.39
N HIS A 185 -5.21 5.44 9.23
CA HIS A 185 -4.71 6.57 10.00
C HIS A 185 -4.24 7.73 9.10
N LEU A 186 -3.41 7.43 8.10
CA LEU A 186 -2.90 8.42 7.14
C LEU A 186 -4.04 9.04 6.30
N ALA A 187 -5.04 8.25 5.90
CA ALA A 187 -6.17 8.75 5.13
C ALA A 187 -7.08 9.65 5.97
N GLY A 188 -7.38 9.29 7.21
CA GLY A 188 -8.18 10.11 8.13
C GLY A 188 -7.51 11.46 8.42
N ALA A 189 -6.21 11.48 8.61
CA ALA A 189 -5.43 12.70 8.78
C ALA A 189 -5.45 13.60 7.53
N GLY A 190 -5.28 13.02 6.34
CA GLY A 190 -5.33 13.75 5.07
C GLY A 190 -6.66 14.47 4.82
N ILE A 191 -7.78 13.85 5.22
CA ILE A 191 -9.11 14.47 5.12
C ILE A 191 -9.24 15.64 6.10
N SER A 192 -8.78 15.47 7.34
CA SER A 192 -8.87 16.50 8.39
C SER A 192 -8.08 17.76 8.03
N GLU A 193 -6.89 17.62 7.46
CA GLU A 193 -6.06 18.75 7.03
C GLU A 193 -6.64 19.56 5.87
N ARG A 194 -7.39 18.91 4.96
CA ARG A 194 -8.02 19.57 3.80
C ARG A 194 -9.35 20.25 4.13
N GLY A 195 -9.75 20.27 5.41
CA GLY A 195 -10.96 20.99 5.85
C GLY A 195 -12.27 20.26 5.56
N GLY A 196 -12.20 18.98 5.24
CA GLY A 196 -13.35 18.09 5.18
C GLY A 196 -13.90 17.87 6.60
N ARG A 197 -14.83 18.72 7.08
CA ARG A 197 -15.67 18.37 8.21
C ARG A 197 -16.49 17.16 7.79
N VAL A 198 -16.13 15.99 8.27
CA VAL A 198 -17.09 14.89 8.39
C VAL A 198 -18.15 15.42 9.35
N ARG A 199 -19.31 15.87 8.82
CA ARG A 199 -20.46 16.12 9.67
C ARG A 199 -20.75 14.77 10.34
N PRO A 200 -20.75 14.67 11.68
CA PRO A 200 -21.27 13.48 12.32
C PRO A 200 -22.69 13.28 11.74
N ALA A 201 -23.02 12.04 11.39
CA ALA A 201 -24.37 11.71 11.00
C ALA A 201 -25.28 12.29 12.07
N ASP A 202 -26.25 13.10 11.62
CA ASP A 202 -27.23 13.69 12.50
C ASP A 202 -27.97 12.53 13.20
N ASP A 203 -27.71 12.34 14.47
CA ASP A 203 -28.23 11.22 15.26
C ASP A 203 -29.71 11.39 15.61
N GLY A 204 -30.37 12.37 14.98
CA GLY A 204 -31.82 12.56 15.10
C GLY A 204 -32.34 12.82 16.54
N ARG A 205 -31.46 13.22 17.47
CA ARG A 205 -31.88 13.56 18.83
C ARG A 205 -32.56 14.94 18.83
N PRO A 206 -33.79 15.04 19.26
CA PRO A 206 -34.47 16.34 19.40
C PRO A 206 -33.74 17.15 20.47
N ASP A 207 -33.55 18.45 20.15
CA ASP A 207 -33.06 19.43 21.11
C ASP A 207 -33.98 19.45 22.35
N ARG A 208 -33.35 19.47 23.52
CA ARG A 208 -34.03 19.47 24.82
C ARG A 208 -34.75 20.80 25.12
N SER A 209 -34.75 21.76 24.21
CA SER A 209 -35.38 23.09 24.43
C SER A 209 -36.88 23.16 24.11
N GLY A 210 -37.51 22.10 23.55
CA GLY A 210 -38.98 21.99 23.49
C GLY A 210 -39.76 23.10 22.73
N VAL A 211 -39.07 23.85 21.86
CA VAL A 211 -39.74 24.92 21.07
C VAL A 211 -39.73 24.52 19.59
N TRP A 212 -40.94 24.26 19.07
CA TRP A 212 -41.20 24.08 17.64
C TRP A 212 -41.30 25.46 17.01
N VAL A 213 -40.50 25.79 16.02
CA VAL A 213 -40.72 26.87 15.06
C VAL A 213 -40.59 26.26 13.65
#